data_e8dadfd0c085a1d3f952825a4274aae5
#
_entry.id   e8dadfd0c085a1d3f952825a4274aae5
#
_cell.length_a   1.000
_cell.length_b   1.000
_cell.length_c   1.000
_cell.angle_alpha   90.00
_cell.angle_beta   90.00
_cell.angle_gamma   90.00
#
_symmetry.space_group_name_H-M   'P 1'
#
loop_
_entity.id
_entity.type
_entity.pdbx_description
1 polymer ?
#
loop_
_entity_poly.entity_id
_entity_poly.type
_entity_poly.pdbx_seq_one_letter_code
_entity_poly.pdbx_strand_id
1 'polypeptide(L)'
;MSLEKLIDLAGAAKADLGGEAFWDTCNRTLANLGVTGIGYGVIPYVSDATVRGFTQAGFFRHTYPKDWVTAVEDQALVDDDISVELIANGTTEVLWNDDSLLDDATEPQQLQFEMENDIGMQFGASFALNRTPMGQAISGIGLWVGETRTNREFDLYWQQHRSALKRLSFAM
;
A
#
# COMPACT_ATOMS: atom_id res chain seq x y z
N MET A 1 20.95 -1.45 13.59
CA MET A 1 21.08 -0.25 12.74
C MET A 1 19.95 0.69 13.12
N SER A 2 20.20 2.00 13.34
CA SER A 2 19.12 2.92 13.72
C SER A 2 18.20 3.21 12.54
N LEU A 3 16.93 3.56 12.83
CA LEU A 3 15.95 3.94 11.81
C LEU A 3 16.43 5.13 10.97
N GLU A 4 17.05 6.13 11.62
CA GLU A 4 17.63 7.29 10.92
C GLU A 4 18.65 6.88 9.86
N LYS A 5 19.53 5.96 10.21
CA LYS A 5 20.53 5.42 9.27
C LYS A 5 19.90 4.66 8.11
N LEU A 6 18.76 3.99 8.33
CA LEU A 6 18.00 3.33 7.27
C LEU A 6 17.35 4.35 6.31
N ILE A 7 16.81 5.43 6.85
CA ILE A 7 16.20 6.51 6.04
C ILE A 7 17.28 7.24 5.24
N ASP A 8 18.44 7.51 5.83
CA ASP A 8 19.57 8.13 5.13
C ASP A 8 20.09 7.22 4.00
N LEU A 9 20.17 5.91 4.25
CA LEU A 9 20.53 4.92 3.24
C LEU A 9 19.51 4.84 2.10
N ALA A 10 18.22 4.90 2.41
CA ALA A 10 17.17 4.94 1.40
C ALA A 10 17.27 6.22 0.56
N GLY A 11 17.50 7.37 1.19
CA GLY A 11 17.71 8.64 0.49
C GLY A 11 18.98 8.65 -0.40
N ALA A 12 20.07 8.10 0.10
CA ALA A 12 21.32 7.94 -0.69
C ALA A 12 21.12 6.96 -1.85
N ALA A 13 20.45 5.84 -1.62
CA ALA A 13 20.14 4.85 -2.64
C ALA A 13 19.26 5.42 -3.76
N LYS A 14 18.32 6.31 -3.43
CA LYS A 14 17.48 7.01 -4.42
C LYS A 14 18.31 7.91 -5.36
N ALA A 15 19.38 8.51 -4.86
CA ALA A 15 20.24 9.39 -5.66
C ALA A 15 21.20 8.62 -6.58
N ASP A 16 21.70 7.46 -6.14
CA ASP A 16 22.81 6.76 -6.79
C ASP A 16 22.40 5.50 -7.55
N LEU A 17 21.24 4.91 -7.21
CA LEU A 17 20.81 3.63 -7.77
C LEU A 17 19.66 3.85 -8.74
N GLY A 18 19.69 3.22 -9.89
CA GLY A 18 18.54 3.12 -10.78
C GLY A 18 17.31 2.55 -10.03
N GLY A 19 16.10 2.81 -10.54
CA GLY A 19 14.84 2.52 -9.87
C GLY A 19 14.72 1.10 -9.29
N GLU A 20 15.31 0.08 -9.93
CA GLU A 20 15.29 -1.31 -9.45
C GLU A 20 16.05 -1.50 -8.12
N ALA A 21 17.28 -1.03 -8.07
CA ALA A 21 18.13 -1.19 -6.87
C ALA A 21 17.59 -0.39 -5.67
N PHE A 22 16.98 0.77 -5.95
CA PHE A 22 16.27 1.54 -4.92
C PHE A 22 15.07 0.75 -4.39
N TRP A 23 14.22 0.21 -5.27
CA TRP A 23 13.07 -0.61 -4.91
C TRP A 23 13.46 -1.82 -4.06
N ASP A 24 14.50 -2.55 -4.47
CA ASP A 24 15.01 -3.71 -3.72
C ASP A 24 15.53 -3.32 -2.33
N THR A 25 16.14 -2.15 -2.21
CA THR A 25 16.61 -1.63 -0.92
C THR A 25 15.45 -1.29 -0.01
N CYS A 26 14.40 -0.66 -0.53
CA CYS A 26 13.17 -0.36 0.21
C CYS A 26 12.48 -1.64 0.67
N ASN A 27 12.31 -2.62 -0.22
CA ASN A 27 11.73 -3.92 0.11
C ASN A 27 12.46 -4.62 1.25
N ARG A 28 13.78 -4.74 1.17
CA ARG A 28 14.60 -5.36 2.22
C ARG A 28 14.50 -4.61 3.54
N THR A 29 14.43 -3.29 3.48
CA THR A 29 14.32 -2.46 4.69
C THR A 29 13.00 -2.63 5.38
N LEU A 30 11.89 -2.66 4.62
CA LEU A 30 10.55 -2.90 5.13
C LEU A 30 10.38 -4.34 5.61
N ALA A 31 10.95 -5.32 4.90
CA ALA A 31 10.96 -6.72 5.32
C ALA A 31 11.64 -6.92 6.70
N ASN A 32 12.71 -6.18 7.00
CA ASN A 32 13.34 -6.20 8.32
C ASN A 32 12.46 -5.64 9.45
N LEU A 33 11.37 -4.97 9.11
CA LEU A 33 10.34 -4.50 10.03
C LEU A 33 9.11 -5.42 10.06
N GLY A 34 9.12 -6.56 9.35
CA GLY A 34 8.02 -7.52 9.33
C GLY A 34 7.00 -7.29 8.20
N VAL A 35 7.28 -6.40 7.25
CA VAL A 35 6.44 -6.23 6.06
C VAL A 35 6.68 -7.38 5.09
N THR A 36 5.62 -8.07 4.72
CA THR A 36 5.65 -9.24 3.84
C THR A 36 5.50 -8.88 2.37
N GLY A 37 4.70 -7.84 2.09
CA GLY A 37 4.45 -7.37 0.75
C GLY A 37 4.20 -5.88 0.68
N ILE A 38 4.52 -5.29 -0.47
CA ILE A 38 4.41 -3.86 -0.73
C ILE A 38 3.67 -3.65 -2.05
N GLY A 39 2.72 -2.73 -2.06
CA GLY A 39 2.12 -2.18 -3.28
C GLY A 39 2.34 -0.68 -3.32
N TYR A 40 3.00 -0.17 -4.35
CA TYR A 40 3.17 1.26 -4.59
C TYR A 40 2.42 1.66 -5.85
N GLY A 41 1.61 2.69 -5.75
CA GLY A 41 0.82 3.18 -6.86
C GLY A 41 0.88 4.70 -7.05
N VAL A 42 0.74 5.12 -8.30
CA VAL A 42 0.52 6.51 -8.68
C VAL A 42 -0.68 6.56 -9.59
N ILE A 43 -1.71 7.28 -9.19
CA ILE A 43 -2.94 7.47 -9.97
C ILE A 43 -3.09 8.92 -10.42
N PRO A 44 -3.50 9.16 -11.67
CA PRO A 44 -3.93 10.49 -12.10
C PRO A 44 -5.16 10.91 -11.28
N TYR A 45 -5.15 12.12 -10.77
CA TYR A 45 -6.32 12.69 -10.10
C TYR A 45 -7.25 13.29 -11.15
N VAL A 46 -8.46 12.76 -11.25
CA VAL A 46 -9.51 13.31 -12.10
C VAL A 46 -10.64 13.76 -11.18
N SER A 47 -10.89 15.06 -11.14
CA SER A 47 -11.71 15.76 -10.13
C SER A 47 -13.18 15.36 -10.05
N ASP A 48 -13.70 14.49 -10.91
CA ASP A 48 -15.11 14.10 -10.96
C ASP A 48 -15.34 12.64 -11.35
N ALA A 49 -14.29 11.83 -11.40
CA ALA A 49 -14.44 10.44 -11.74
C ALA A 49 -14.26 9.60 -10.47
N THR A 50 -15.20 8.73 -10.21
CA THR A 50 -14.89 7.44 -9.62
C THR A 50 -13.55 6.98 -10.19
N VAL A 51 -12.61 6.53 -9.35
CA VAL A 51 -11.23 6.13 -9.67
C VAL A 51 -11.16 4.96 -10.69
N ARG A 52 -12.23 4.73 -11.43
CA ARG A 52 -12.36 3.71 -12.48
C ARG A 52 -11.41 3.98 -13.63
N GLY A 53 -10.60 2.99 -13.98
CA GLY A 53 -9.56 3.08 -15.01
C GLY A 53 -8.16 3.29 -14.45
N PHE A 54 -7.97 3.08 -13.14
CA PHE A 54 -6.68 3.12 -12.46
C PHE A 54 -5.63 2.24 -13.15
N THR A 55 -6.01 1.03 -13.53
CA THR A 55 -5.16 0.08 -14.27
C THR A 55 -4.69 0.57 -15.62
N GLN A 56 -5.46 1.45 -16.28
CA GLN A 56 -5.12 1.93 -17.62
C GLN A 56 -4.26 3.21 -17.63
N ALA A 57 -4.35 4.03 -16.58
CA ALA A 57 -3.73 5.35 -16.55
C ALA A 57 -2.70 5.52 -15.41
N GLY A 58 -2.64 4.58 -14.49
CA GLY A 58 -1.77 4.62 -13.34
C GLY A 58 -0.47 3.84 -13.51
N PHE A 59 0.45 4.07 -12.58
CA PHE A 59 1.62 3.22 -12.38
C PHE A 59 1.43 2.40 -11.12
N PHE A 60 1.64 1.09 -11.20
CA PHE A 60 1.57 0.20 -10.05
C PHE A 60 2.78 -0.74 -10.02
N ARG A 61 3.43 -0.84 -8.86
CA ARG A 61 4.54 -1.74 -8.60
C ARG A 61 4.34 -2.44 -7.27
N HIS A 62 4.51 -3.76 -7.23
CA HIS A 62 4.21 -4.56 -6.05
C HIS A 62 5.17 -5.74 -5.87
N THR A 63 5.13 -6.33 -4.68
CA THR A 63 5.78 -7.60 -4.31
C THR A 63 4.77 -8.67 -3.87
N TYR A 64 3.49 -8.45 -4.13
CA TYR A 64 2.41 -9.38 -3.80
C TYR A 64 2.51 -10.69 -4.58
N PRO A 65 1.90 -11.80 -4.09
CA PRO A 65 1.89 -13.07 -4.80
C PRO A 65 1.33 -12.93 -6.23
N LYS A 66 2.03 -13.50 -7.21
CA LYS A 66 1.64 -13.37 -8.63
C LYS A 66 0.25 -13.91 -8.92
N ASP A 67 -0.08 -15.06 -8.31
CA ASP A 67 -1.39 -15.70 -8.54
C ASP A 67 -2.54 -14.82 -8.06
N TRP A 68 -2.37 -14.13 -6.92
CA TRP A 68 -3.35 -13.17 -6.44
C TRP A 68 -3.47 -11.98 -7.38
N VAL A 69 -2.35 -11.40 -7.80
CA VAL A 69 -2.36 -10.25 -8.72
C VAL A 69 -3.05 -10.60 -10.03
N THR A 70 -2.73 -11.77 -10.60
CA THR A 70 -3.40 -12.25 -11.82
C THR A 70 -4.91 -12.40 -11.61
N ALA A 71 -5.33 -12.97 -10.48
CA ALA A 71 -6.75 -13.15 -10.18
C ALA A 71 -7.51 -11.82 -10.01
N VAL A 72 -6.87 -10.82 -9.40
CA VAL A 72 -7.43 -9.47 -9.23
C VAL A 72 -7.51 -8.73 -10.57
N GLU A 73 -6.48 -8.87 -11.43
CA GLU A 73 -6.46 -8.29 -12.78
C GLU A 73 -7.52 -8.94 -13.68
N ASP A 74 -7.63 -10.26 -13.68
CA ASP A 74 -8.59 -11.02 -14.50
C ASP A 74 -10.05 -10.66 -14.16
N GLN A 75 -10.31 -10.26 -12.92
CA GLN A 75 -11.63 -9.85 -12.45
C GLN A 75 -11.85 -8.34 -12.48
N ALA A 76 -10.84 -7.57 -12.93
CA ALA A 76 -10.84 -6.11 -12.97
C ALA A 76 -11.12 -5.43 -11.61
N LEU A 77 -10.72 -6.08 -10.51
CA LEU A 77 -10.97 -5.59 -9.14
C LEU A 77 -10.00 -4.50 -8.70
N VAL A 78 -8.89 -4.29 -9.40
CA VAL A 78 -7.87 -3.28 -9.04
C VAL A 78 -8.47 -1.86 -8.99
N ASP A 79 -9.48 -1.60 -9.81
CA ASP A 79 -10.17 -0.30 -9.85
C ASP A 79 -11.14 -0.10 -8.68
N ASP A 80 -11.42 -1.14 -7.91
CA ASP A 80 -12.38 -1.15 -6.80
C ASP A 80 -11.68 -1.26 -5.42
N ASP A 81 -10.35 -1.07 -5.33
CA ASP A 81 -9.60 -1.12 -4.06
C ASP A 81 -10.07 -0.03 -3.08
N ILE A 82 -10.60 -0.45 -1.93
CA ILE A 82 -11.13 0.43 -0.88
C ILE A 82 -10.07 1.42 -0.39
N SER A 83 -8.82 0.97 -0.19
CA SER A 83 -7.75 1.82 0.30
C SER A 83 -7.40 2.91 -0.72
N VAL A 84 -7.41 2.56 -2.01
CA VAL A 84 -7.17 3.51 -3.11
C VAL A 84 -8.28 4.55 -3.16
N GLU A 85 -9.54 4.12 -3.07
CA GLU A 85 -10.69 5.03 -3.06
C GLU A 85 -10.64 6.00 -1.87
N LEU A 86 -10.41 5.51 -0.66
CA LEU A 86 -10.32 6.34 0.55
C LEU A 86 -9.17 7.35 0.46
N ILE A 87 -8.00 6.93 -0.04
CA ILE A 87 -6.85 7.82 -0.25
C ILE A 87 -7.17 8.89 -1.31
N ALA A 88 -7.83 8.52 -2.39
CA ALA A 88 -8.28 9.46 -3.41
C ALA A 88 -9.24 10.51 -2.83
N ASN A 89 -10.11 10.11 -1.91
CA ASN A 89 -11.06 10.97 -1.20
C ASN A 89 -10.45 11.74 -0.02
N GLY A 90 -9.14 11.61 0.25
CA GLY A 90 -8.43 12.46 1.20
C GLY A 90 -7.98 11.80 2.48
N THR A 91 -8.30 10.51 2.68
CA THR A 91 -7.76 9.73 3.80
C THR A 91 -6.25 9.62 3.65
N THR A 92 -5.52 9.79 4.74
CA THR A 92 -4.04 9.75 4.70
C THR A 92 -3.46 8.41 5.14
N GLU A 93 -4.26 7.61 5.84
CA GLU A 93 -3.86 6.31 6.40
C GLU A 93 -5.10 5.42 6.51
N VAL A 94 -5.03 4.21 5.99
CA VAL A 94 -6.08 3.18 6.06
C VAL A 94 -5.48 1.95 6.70
N LEU A 95 -6.11 1.43 7.76
CA LEU A 95 -5.74 0.13 8.36
C LEU A 95 -6.63 -0.95 7.77
N TRP A 96 -6.04 -2.02 7.26
CA TRP A 96 -6.79 -3.06 6.53
C TRP A 96 -7.66 -3.95 7.42
N ASN A 97 -7.33 -4.01 8.71
CA ASN A 97 -8.11 -4.75 9.71
C ASN A 97 -9.24 -3.93 10.36
N ASP A 98 -9.58 -2.78 9.81
CA ASP A 98 -10.70 -1.97 10.28
C ASP A 98 -11.99 -2.52 9.66
N ASP A 99 -12.79 -3.20 10.49
CA ASP A 99 -14.05 -3.82 10.07
C ASP A 99 -15.04 -2.81 9.45
N SER A 100 -14.94 -1.52 9.81
CA SER A 100 -15.79 -0.48 9.25
C SER A 100 -15.55 -0.21 7.76
N LEU A 101 -14.45 -0.67 7.19
CA LEU A 101 -14.18 -0.57 5.75
C LEU A 101 -15.23 -1.30 4.91
N LEU A 102 -15.89 -2.30 5.49
CA LEU A 102 -16.89 -3.13 4.80
C LEU A 102 -18.33 -2.64 4.97
N ASP A 103 -18.59 -1.65 5.83
CA ASP A 103 -19.95 -1.20 6.15
C ASP A 103 -20.71 -0.71 4.90
N ASP A 104 -20.02 0.00 4.00
CA ASP A 104 -20.57 0.54 2.76
C ASP A 104 -19.88 -0.04 1.50
N ALA A 105 -19.14 -1.15 1.63
CA ALA A 105 -18.38 -1.73 0.55
C ALA A 105 -19.28 -2.30 -0.55
N THR A 106 -18.93 -2.02 -1.79
CA THR A 106 -19.59 -2.58 -2.97
C THR A 106 -19.29 -4.10 -3.11
N GLU A 107 -20.10 -4.81 -3.91
CA GLU A 107 -19.87 -6.23 -4.16
C GLU A 107 -18.45 -6.55 -4.71
N PRO A 108 -17.88 -5.79 -5.68
CA PRO A 108 -16.48 -5.98 -6.10
C PRO A 108 -15.47 -5.75 -4.96
N GLN A 109 -15.68 -4.76 -4.11
CA GLN A 109 -14.80 -4.49 -2.95
C GLN A 109 -14.85 -5.62 -1.92
N GLN A 110 -16.02 -6.15 -1.64
CA GLN A 110 -16.19 -7.31 -0.75
C GLN A 110 -15.49 -8.54 -1.33
N LEU A 111 -15.64 -8.80 -2.63
CA LEU A 111 -14.97 -9.90 -3.31
C LEU A 111 -13.44 -9.77 -3.23
N GLN A 112 -12.88 -8.58 -3.47
CA GLN A 112 -11.45 -8.35 -3.34
C GLN A 112 -10.98 -8.63 -1.92
N PHE A 113 -11.72 -8.16 -0.92
CA PHE A 113 -11.40 -8.38 0.49
C PHE A 113 -11.43 -9.86 0.88
N GLU A 114 -12.38 -10.64 0.36
CA GLU A 114 -12.41 -12.09 0.53
C GLU A 114 -11.18 -12.77 -0.09
N MET A 115 -10.78 -12.38 -1.30
CA MET A 115 -9.58 -12.90 -1.96
C MET A 115 -8.29 -12.56 -1.19
N GLU A 116 -8.21 -11.38 -0.60
CA GLU A 116 -7.11 -10.97 0.27
C GLU A 116 -7.06 -11.82 1.55
N ASN A 117 -8.22 -12.08 2.14
CA ASN A 117 -8.35 -12.95 3.32
C ASN A 117 -7.89 -14.38 3.04
N ASP A 118 -8.19 -14.93 1.88
CA ASP A 118 -7.82 -16.30 1.48
C ASP A 118 -6.32 -16.51 1.44
N ILE A 119 -5.55 -15.47 1.16
CA ILE A 119 -4.07 -15.52 1.16
C ILE A 119 -3.45 -14.96 2.44
N GLY A 120 -4.27 -14.58 3.43
CA GLY A 120 -3.82 -14.02 4.71
C GLY A 120 -3.40 -12.54 4.62
N MET A 121 -3.83 -11.80 3.60
CA MET A 121 -3.56 -10.37 3.42
C MET A 121 -4.60 -9.50 4.18
N GLN A 122 -4.87 -9.84 5.43
CA GLN A 122 -5.85 -9.14 6.27
C GLN A 122 -5.25 -7.98 7.07
N PHE A 123 -3.95 -8.03 7.30
CA PHE A 123 -3.27 -7.12 8.22
C PHE A 123 -2.27 -6.27 7.46
N GLY A 124 -2.47 -4.98 7.51
CA GLY A 124 -1.63 -4.04 6.79
C GLY A 124 -2.13 -2.61 6.93
N ALA A 125 -1.48 -1.72 6.21
CA ALA A 125 -1.89 -0.33 6.13
C ALA A 125 -1.55 0.28 4.78
N SER A 126 -2.39 1.19 4.34
CA SER A 126 -2.13 2.04 3.18
C SER A 126 -1.89 3.48 3.62
N PHE A 127 -0.87 4.12 3.01
CA PHE A 127 -0.55 5.54 3.24
C PHE A 127 -0.68 6.33 1.95
N ALA A 128 -1.35 7.48 2.03
CA ALA A 128 -1.20 8.51 1.01
C ALA A 128 0.18 9.14 1.14
N LEU A 129 1.00 9.09 0.09
CA LEU A 129 2.37 9.63 0.12
C LEU A 129 2.44 11.07 -0.36
N ASN A 130 1.89 11.34 -1.53
CA ASN A 130 1.99 12.64 -2.14
C ASN A 130 0.76 12.96 -3.00
N ARG A 131 0.39 14.24 -3.00
CA ARG A 131 -0.48 14.85 -4.01
C ARG A 131 0.35 15.86 -4.76
N THR A 132 0.37 15.80 -6.07
CA THR A 132 1.08 16.83 -6.84
C THR A 132 0.49 18.22 -6.53
N PRO A 133 1.30 19.29 -6.57
CA PRO A 133 0.83 20.65 -6.23
C PRO A 133 -0.36 21.13 -7.06
N MET A 134 -0.56 20.55 -8.24
CA MET A 134 -1.68 20.86 -9.14
C MET A 134 -2.82 19.84 -9.05
N GLY A 135 -2.78 18.91 -8.09
CA GLY A 135 -3.81 17.89 -7.93
C GLY A 135 -3.90 16.89 -9.09
N GLN A 136 -2.83 16.74 -9.87
CA GLN A 136 -2.86 15.92 -11.10
C GLN A 136 -2.61 14.43 -10.85
N ALA A 137 -2.00 14.09 -9.73
CA ALA A 137 -1.75 12.70 -9.34
C ALA A 137 -1.70 12.53 -7.82
N ILE A 138 -2.06 11.34 -7.38
CA ILE A 138 -1.94 10.87 -6.01
C ILE A 138 -1.03 9.66 -6.02
N SER A 139 -0.09 9.58 -5.09
CA SER A 139 0.70 8.38 -4.85
C SER A 139 0.37 7.79 -3.48
N GLY A 140 0.40 6.48 -3.41
CA GLY A 140 0.15 5.73 -2.19
C GLY A 140 1.01 4.47 -2.11
N ILE A 141 1.09 3.93 -0.91
CA ILE A 141 1.78 2.68 -0.63
C ILE A 141 0.94 1.83 0.30
N GLY A 142 0.73 0.57 -0.05
CA GLY A 142 0.16 -0.47 0.79
C GLY A 142 1.26 -1.36 1.36
N LEU A 143 1.20 -1.68 2.64
CA LEU A 143 2.15 -2.51 3.36
C LEU A 143 1.41 -3.69 3.98
N TRP A 144 1.65 -4.90 3.48
CA TRP A 144 1.11 -6.14 4.04
C TRP A 144 1.99 -6.69 5.16
N VAL A 145 1.39 -7.01 6.30
CA VAL A 145 2.05 -7.58 7.49
C VAL A 145 1.59 -9.03 7.68
N GLY A 146 2.14 -9.95 6.91
CA GLY A 146 1.65 -11.33 6.82
C GLY A 146 2.00 -12.24 8.01
N GLU A 147 2.82 -11.77 8.97
CA GLU A 147 3.16 -12.56 10.18
C GLU A 147 2.11 -12.45 11.29
N THR A 148 1.28 -11.41 11.28
CA THR A 148 0.18 -11.23 12.24
C THR A 148 -1.02 -12.09 11.83
N ARG A 149 -1.72 -12.66 12.81
CA ARG A 149 -2.86 -13.57 12.59
C ARG A 149 -4.14 -13.11 13.28
N THR A 150 -4.04 -12.13 14.17
CA THR A 150 -5.16 -11.60 14.94
C THR A 150 -5.09 -10.09 15.03
N ASN A 151 -6.23 -9.42 15.21
CA ASN A 151 -6.28 -7.97 15.43
C ASN A 151 -5.37 -7.54 16.58
N ARG A 152 -5.35 -8.31 17.69
CA ARG A 152 -4.49 -8.01 18.84
C ARG A 152 -3.00 -8.06 18.51
N GLU A 153 -2.56 -9.03 17.73
CA GLU A 153 -1.14 -9.13 17.30
C GLU A 153 -0.80 -7.97 16.38
N PHE A 154 -1.68 -7.64 15.44
CA PHE A 154 -1.50 -6.50 14.56
C PHE A 154 -1.47 -5.17 15.31
N ASP A 155 -2.36 -4.95 16.27
CA ASP A 155 -2.38 -3.74 17.09
C ASP A 155 -1.07 -3.53 17.85
N LEU A 156 -0.51 -4.60 18.45
CA LEU A 156 0.79 -4.55 19.14
C LEU A 156 1.93 -4.24 18.16
N TYR A 157 1.94 -4.91 17.02
CA TYR A 157 2.90 -4.67 15.95
C TYR A 157 2.79 -3.21 15.46
N TRP A 158 1.58 -2.73 15.22
CA TRP A 158 1.30 -1.39 14.72
C TRP A 158 1.76 -0.31 15.70
N GLN A 159 1.44 -0.44 16.98
CA GLN A 159 1.92 0.47 18.02
C GLN A 159 3.45 0.59 18.04
N GLN A 160 4.13 -0.52 17.82
CA GLN A 160 5.60 -0.56 17.84
C GLN A 160 6.22 0.01 16.56
N HIS A 161 5.65 -0.26 15.38
CA HIS A 161 6.31 -0.04 14.09
C HIS A 161 5.71 1.09 13.24
N ARG A 162 4.49 1.57 13.53
CA ARG A 162 3.77 2.57 12.71
C ARG A 162 4.64 3.78 12.35
N SER A 163 5.32 4.38 13.32
CA SER A 163 6.14 5.56 13.07
C SER A 163 7.30 5.28 12.11
N ALA A 164 7.94 4.12 12.25
CA ALA A 164 9.03 3.68 11.39
C ALA A 164 8.54 3.40 9.97
N LEU A 165 7.44 2.65 9.84
CA LEU A 165 6.83 2.30 8.56
C LEU A 165 6.41 3.56 7.81
N LYS A 166 5.72 4.47 8.48
CA LYS A 166 5.28 5.74 7.89
C LYS A 166 6.46 6.57 7.37
N ARG A 167 7.50 6.76 8.19
CA ARG A 167 8.71 7.52 7.78
C ARG A 167 9.43 6.88 6.60
N LEU A 168 9.56 5.56 6.55
CA LEU A 168 10.16 4.85 5.43
C LEU A 168 9.33 4.97 4.17
N SER A 169 8.01 4.82 4.27
CA SER A 169 7.09 5.00 3.16
C SER A 169 7.22 6.38 2.52
N PHE A 170 7.33 7.43 3.32
CA PHE A 170 7.51 8.80 2.82
C PHE A 170 8.92 9.09 2.27
N ALA A 171 9.91 8.24 2.55
CA ALA A 171 11.25 8.33 1.97
C ALA A 171 11.36 7.66 0.58
N MET A 172 10.35 6.84 0.21
CA MET A 172 10.24 6.19 -1.10
C MET A 172 9.72 7.14 -2.17
#